data_388b41ff3e6fa359336334b156102faa
#
_entry.id   388b41ff3e6fa359336334b156102faa
#
_cell.length_a   1.000
_cell.length_b   1.000
_cell.length_c   1.000
_cell.angle_alpha   90.00
_cell.angle_beta   90.00
_cell.angle_gamma   90.00
#
_symmetry.space_group_name_H-M   'P 1'
#
loop_
_entity.id
_entity.type
_entity.pdbx_description
1 polymer ?
#
loop_
_entity_poly.entity_id
_entity_poly.type
_entity_poly.pdbx_seq_one_letter_code
_entity_poly.pdbx_strand_id
1 'polypeptide(L)'
;MATQFGPRRSAIIGKLLACCLAAFCAVANARAEIVKAENYHAFWLWAGVEPQPALQQAQEIYLLAGEVAGETQAHIISQRSAVPHLIGPKVWIVYRAQTIEWNDTILNDVLAHLDAWSSAGNNIAGLQIDFDAGTKHLENYAAFLSKVRAQLPSRYRLGVTGLLDWSAHADPEGLQALAVVVDEVVVQIYQGRHVIPGYEDYLAKLVALKVNFRIGLLQGGDWVAPQSLENSPFFKGYVVFLLNPKS
;
A
#
# COMPACT_ATOMS: atom_id res chain seq x y z
N MET A 1 22.52 -80.46 -54.34
CA MET A 1 21.19 -80.47 -54.97
C MET A 1 20.29 -79.47 -54.21
N ALA A 2 20.12 -78.30 -54.76
CA ALA A 2 18.92 -77.48 -54.81
C ALA A 2 18.30 -77.07 -53.43
N THR A 3 17.88 -76.00 -53.18
CA THR A 3 17.61 -74.68 -53.78
C THR A 3 17.18 -73.75 -52.66
N GLN A 4 17.71 -72.55 -52.66
CA GLN A 4 17.33 -71.48 -51.72
C GLN A 4 16.04 -70.79 -52.17
N PHE A 5 15.32 -70.38 -51.17
CA PHE A 5 14.53 -69.14 -51.31
C PHE A 5 14.46 -68.40 -49.98
N GLY A 6 15.05 -67.23 -49.91
CA GLY A 6 14.94 -66.32 -48.79
C GLY A 6 13.83 -65.31 -48.99
N PRO A 7 13.20 -64.82 -47.93
CA PRO A 7 12.21 -63.73 -48.04
C PRO A 7 12.82 -62.35 -47.80
N ARG A 8 12.38 -61.47 -48.66
CA ARG A 8 12.64 -60.00 -48.62
C ARG A 8 12.11 -59.40 -47.36
N ARG A 9 12.93 -58.67 -46.64
CA ARG A 9 12.49 -57.73 -45.55
C ARG A 9 12.20 -56.36 -46.15
N SER A 10 10.92 -55.97 -46.12
CA SER A 10 10.49 -54.60 -46.38
C SER A 10 10.80 -53.72 -45.17
N ALA A 11 11.61 -52.70 -45.41
CA ALA A 11 11.88 -51.69 -44.44
C ALA A 11 10.72 -50.65 -44.45
N ILE A 12 9.96 -50.62 -43.38
CA ILE A 12 8.99 -49.56 -43.14
C ILE A 12 9.73 -48.42 -42.40
N ILE A 13 10.01 -47.37 -43.14
CA ILE A 13 10.54 -46.10 -42.58
C ILE A 13 9.36 -45.38 -41.95
N GLY A 14 9.23 -45.49 -40.64
CA GLY A 14 8.32 -44.67 -39.84
C GLY A 14 8.89 -43.27 -39.71
N LYS A 15 8.28 -42.27 -40.37
CA LYS A 15 8.56 -40.86 -40.17
C LYS A 15 7.96 -40.47 -38.79
N LEU A 16 8.79 -40.38 -37.77
CA LEU A 16 8.47 -39.70 -36.54
C LEU A 16 8.45 -38.18 -36.81
N LEU A 17 7.25 -37.64 -36.91
CA LEU A 17 7.00 -36.19 -36.91
C LEU A 17 7.17 -35.72 -35.49
N ALA A 18 8.32 -35.15 -35.10
CA ALA A 18 8.53 -34.44 -33.85
C ALA A 18 7.81 -33.11 -33.91
N CYS A 19 6.60 -33.03 -33.35
CA CYS A 19 5.95 -31.76 -33.07
C CYS A 19 6.67 -31.08 -31.89
N CYS A 20 7.65 -30.24 -32.21
CA CYS A 20 8.14 -29.26 -31.24
C CYS A 20 7.05 -28.19 -31.07
N LEU A 21 6.18 -28.33 -30.06
CA LEU A 21 5.41 -27.22 -29.54
C LEU A 21 6.40 -26.27 -28.86
N ALA A 22 6.83 -25.25 -29.60
CA ALA A 22 7.46 -24.08 -29.01
C ALA A 22 6.38 -23.35 -28.22
N ALA A 23 6.34 -23.58 -26.92
CA ALA A 23 5.59 -22.72 -26.00
C ALA A 23 6.27 -21.34 -26.02
N PHE A 24 5.77 -20.46 -26.86
CA PHE A 24 6.07 -19.04 -26.80
C PHE A 24 5.46 -18.54 -25.48
N CYS A 25 6.24 -18.54 -24.40
CA CYS A 25 5.94 -17.70 -23.25
C CYS A 25 6.00 -16.25 -23.75
N ALA A 26 4.85 -15.71 -24.12
CA ALA A 26 4.71 -14.29 -24.30
C ALA A 26 4.96 -13.65 -22.92
N VAL A 27 6.18 -13.20 -22.69
CA VAL A 27 6.47 -12.26 -21.62
C VAL A 27 5.71 -11.01 -22.01
N ALA A 28 4.52 -10.86 -21.46
CA ALA A 28 3.78 -9.61 -21.57
C ALA A 28 4.66 -8.56 -20.88
N ASN A 29 5.36 -7.76 -21.66
CA ASN A 29 6.01 -6.56 -21.14
C ASN A 29 4.88 -5.68 -20.61
N ALA A 30 4.69 -5.69 -19.29
CA ALA A 30 3.77 -4.80 -18.64
C ALA A 30 4.19 -3.37 -19.00
N ARG A 31 3.35 -2.69 -19.77
CA ARG A 31 3.61 -1.32 -20.18
C ARG A 31 3.25 -0.42 -19.01
N ALA A 32 4.11 0.56 -18.74
CA ALA A 32 3.79 1.57 -17.74
C ALA A 32 2.49 2.29 -18.13
N GLU A 33 1.57 2.38 -17.18
CA GLU A 33 0.29 3.08 -17.32
C GLU A 33 0.30 4.31 -16.44
N ILE A 34 -0.31 5.39 -16.93
CA ILE A 34 -0.53 6.59 -16.11
C ILE A 34 -1.63 6.28 -15.09
N VAL A 35 -1.36 6.56 -13.82
CA VAL A 35 -2.32 6.40 -12.73
C VAL A 35 -3.46 7.40 -12.90
N LYS A 36 -4.62 6.92 -13.34
CA LYS A 36 -5.85 7.69 -13.48
C LYS A 36 -6.74 7.41 -12.27
N ALA A 37 -7.12 8.44 -11.51
CA ALA A 37 -7.91 8.26 -10.31
C ALA A 37 -9.24 7.53 -10.55
N GLU A 38 -9.82 7.70 -11.73
CA GLU A 38 -11.09 7.08 -12.15
C GLU A 38 -11.04 5.54 -12.19
N ASN A 39 -9.84 4.96 -12.22
CA ASN A 39 -9.66 3.49 -12.24
C ASN A 39 -9.56 2.87 -10.83
N TYR A 40 -9.67 3.68 -9.77
CA TYR A 40 -9.44 3.25 -8.39
C TYR A 40 -10.58 3.64 -7.47
N HIS A 41 -10.65 2.99 -6.29
CA HIS A 41 -11.72 3.20 -5.30
C HIS A 41 -11.21 3.54 -3.89
N ALA A 42 -9.91 3.64 -3.70
CA ALA A 42 -9.31 4.08 -2.45
C ALA A 42 -8.39 5.28 -2.69
N PHE A 43 -8.58 6.34 -1.91
CA PHE A 43 -7.92 7.63 -2.13
C PHE A 43 -7.32 8.18 -0.86
N TRP A 44 -6.15 8.78 -0.99
CA TRP A 44 -5.49 9.53 0.08
C TRP A 44 -5.53 11.03 -0.25
N LEU A 45 -6.03 11.84 0.70
CA LEU A 45 -6.28 13.27 0.51
C LEU A 45 -5.43 14.09 1.48
N TRP A 46 -4.52 14.85 0.91
CA TRP A 46 -3.81 15.92 1.61
C TRP A 46 -4.74 17.05 2.01
N ALA A 47 -4.29 17.88 2.96
CA ALA A 47 -4.94 19.18 3.20
C ALA A 47 -4.87 20.05 1.94
N GLY A 48 -5.96 20.73 1.63
CA GLY A 48 -6.03 21.63 0.46
C GLY A 48 -6.17 20.94 -0.90
N VAL A 49 -6.28 19.62 -0.96
CA VAL A 49 -6.68 18.94 -2.19
C VAL A 49 -8.16 19.17 -2.43
N GLU A 50 -8.48 19.73 -3.62
CA GLU A 50 -9.84 19.99 -4.03
C GLU A 50 -10.60 18.69 -4.32
N PRO A 51 -11.93 18.65 -4.07
CA PRO A 51 -12.76 17.51 -4.44
C PRO A 51 -12.68 17.22 -5.93
N GLN A 52 -12.47 15.93 -6.27
CA GLN A 52 -12.38 15.46 -7.66
C GLN A 52 -13.53 14.48 -7.96
N PRO A 53 -13.95 14.35 -9.23
CA PRO A 53 -15.04 13.43 -9.63
C PRO A 53 -14.80 11.98 -9.19
N ALA A 54 -13.55 11.53 -9.18
CA ALA A 54 -13.17 10.17 -8.75
C ALA A 54 -13.63 9.85 -7.31
N LEU A 55 -13.77 10.85 -6.44
CA LEU A 55 -14.26 10.65 -5.07
C LEU A 55 -15.71 10.16 -4.99
N GLN A 56 -16.51 10.33 -6.05
CA GLN A 56 -17.90 9.86 -6.09
C GLN A 56 -17.98 8.33 -6.06
N GLN A 57 -16.94 7.63 -6.51
CA GLN A 57 -16.84 6.17 -6.50
C GLN A 57 -15.96 5.62 -5.35
N ALA A 58 -15.54 6.48 -4.42
CA ALA A 58 -14.68 6.09 -3.32
C ALA A 58 -15.36 5.05 -2.42
N GLN A 59 -14.68 3.95 -2.19
CA GLN A 59 -15.03 2.94 -1.19
C GLN A 59 -14.24 3.15 0.11
N GLU A 60 -13.08 3.76 0.01
CA GLU A 60 -12.19 4.03 1.14
C GLU A 60 -11.44 5.35 0.94
N ILE A 61 -11.39 6.17 1.98
CA ILE A 61 -10.73 7.48 1.95
C ILE A 61 -9.79 7.58 3.16
N TYR A 62 -8.53 7.93 2.90
CA TYR A 62 -7.53 8.31 3.90
C TYR A 62 -7.45 9.82 3.91
N LEU A 63 -7.89 10.43 5.00
CA LEU A 63 -8.07 11.87 5.07
C LEU A 63 -7.14 12.50 6.10
N LEU A 64 -6.20 13.33 5.65
CA LEU A 64 -5.32 14.08 6.55
C LEU A 64 -6.16 15.05 7.40
N ALA A 65 -6.27 14.74 8.69
CA ALA A 65 -7.03 15.52 9.66
C ALA A 65 -6.15 16.49 10.45
N GLY A 66 -4.91 16.10 10.71
CA GLY A 66 -3.98 16.90 11.49
C GLY A 66 -2.53 16.48 11.32
N GLU A 67 -1.66 17.30 11.88
CA GLU A 67 -0.23 17.04 11.98
C GLU A 67 0.21 17.20 13.43
N VAL A 68 1.03 16.28 13.93
CA VAL A 68 1.66 16.39 15.23
C VAL A 68 3.09 16.86 15.02
N ALA A 69 3.36 18.10 15.42
CA ALA A 69 4.62 18.78 15.19
C ALA A 69 5.25 19.23 16.51
N GLY A 70 6.55 19.56 16.46
CA GLY A 70 7.33 20.08 17.59
C GLY A 70 8.34 19.06 18.12
N GLU A 71 9.59 19.49 18.22
CA GLU A 71 10.72 18.64 18.69
C GLU A 71 10.75 18.52 20.22
N THR A 72 10.48 19.60 20.94
CA THR A 72 10.56 19.64 22.41
C THR A 72 9.20 19.62 23.09
N GLN A 73 8.19 20.14 22.43
CA GLN A 73 6.81 20.16 22.90
C GLN A 73 5.87 19.87 21.71
N ALA A 74 5.54 18.60 21.56
CA ALA A 74 4.64 18.18 20.50
C ALA A 74 3.25 18.79 20.69
N HIS A 75 2.62 19.22 19.59
CA HIS A 75 1.28 19.78 19.53
C HIS A 75 0.58 19.42 18.24
N ILE A 76 -0.75 19.48 18.23
CA ILE A 76 -1.54 19.17 17.04
C ILE A 76 -1.79 20.46 16.25
N ILE A 77 -1.48 20.40 14.97
CA ILE A 77 -1.88 21.40 13.96
C ILE A 77 -3.04 20.80 13.18
N SER A 78 -4.25 21.34 13.40
CA SER A 78 -5.42 20.88 12.67
C SER A 78 -5.30 21.24 11.19
N GLN A 79 -5.53 20.29 10.32
CA GLN A 79 -5.51 20.46 8.87
C GLN A 79 -6.93 20.62 8.29
N ARG A 80 -7.96 20.59 9.15
CA ARG A 80 -9.36 20.76 8.73
C ARG A 80 -10.13 21.60 9.76
N SER A 81 -10.84 22.59 9.26
CA SER A 81 -11.65 23.50 10.09
C SER A 81 -12.97 22.90 10.56
N ALA A 82 -13.44 21.83 9.94
CA ALA A 82 -14.69 21.17 10.26
C ALA A 82 -14.61 19.66 9.93
N VAL A 83 -15.44 18.87 10.61
CA VAL A 83 -15.64 17.46 10.32
C VAL A 83 -16.69 17.33 9.20
N PRO A 84 -16.32 16.89 8.00
CA PRO A 84 -17.30 16.65 6.93
C PRO A 84 -18.14 15.41 7.24
N HIS A 85 -19.33 15.33 6.68
CA HIS A 85 -20.13 14.13 6.66
C HIS A 85 -19.97 13.45 5.29
N LEU A 86 -19.30 12.29 5.26
CA LEU A 86 -19.00 11.52 4.06
C LEU A 86 -19.91 10.28 4.02
N ILE A 87 -20.86 10.29 3.09
CA ILE A 87 -21.80 9.17 2.93
C ILE A 87 -21.19 8.13 1.98
N GLY A 88 -21.05 6.91 2.48
CA GLY A 88 -20.65 5.74 1.68
C GLY A 88 -19.27 5.19 1.99
N PRO A 89 -18.16 5.94 1.83
CA PRO A 89 -16.84 5.36 1.99
C PRO A 89 -16.49 5.04 3.45
N LYS A 90 -15.60 4.07 3.64
CA LYS A 90 -14.86 3.92 4.89
C LYS A 90 -13.83 5.05 4.98
N VAL A 91 -13.66 5.62 6.16
CA VAL A 91 -12.76 6.76 6.37
C VAL A 91 -11.66 6.40 7.36
N TRP A 92 -10.43 6.55 6.92
CA TRP A 92 -9.27 6.56 7.80
C TRP A 92 -8.95 8.01 8.17
N ILE A 93 -8.87 8.29 9.45
CA ILE A 93 -8.41 9.59 9.95
C ILE A 93 -6.90 9.54 10.02
N VAL A 94 -6.25 10.42 9.28
CA VAL A 94 -4.80 10.43 9.17
C VAL A 94 -4.20 11.57 9.97
N TYR A 95 -3.19 11.25 10.76
CA TYR A 95 -2.31 12.21 11.39
C TYR A 95 -0.89 12.07 10.86
N ARG A 96 -0.36 13.15 10.29
CA ARG A 96 1.06 13.23 9.97
C ARG A 96 1.84 13.47 11.25
N ALA A 97 2.86 12.65 11.49
CA ALA A 97 3.73 12.79 12.64
C ALA A 97 5.10 13.34 12.20
N GLN A 98 5.50 14.48 12.72
CA GLN A 98 6.89 14.96 12.63
C GLN A 98 7.73 14.39 13.78
N THR A 99 7.08 13.94 14.85
CA THR A 99 7.68 13.30 16.00
C THR A 99 6.80 12.17 16.51
N ILE A 100 7.40 11.15 17.09
CA ILE A 100 6.72 10.04 17.77
C ILE A 100 6.65 10.23 19.30
N GLU A 101 7.11 11.36 19.81
CA GLU A 101 7.07 11.73 21.23
C GLU A 101 5.69 12.31 21.61
N TRP A 102 4.64 11.49 21.43
CA TRP A 102 3.29 11.86 21.80
C TRP A 102 3.05 11.61 23.28
N ASN A 103 2.65 12.67 23.99
CA ASN A 103 2.16 12.54 25.36
C ASN A 103 0.68 12.11 25.38
N ASP A 104 0.18 11.80 26.57
CA ASP A 104 -1.22 11.36 26.75
C ASP A 104 -2.23 12.41 26.29
N THR A 105 -1.93 13.70 26.42
CA THR A 105 -2.81 14.79 25.96
C THR A 105 -3.01 14.70 24.45
N ILE A 106 -1.91 14.61 23.68
CA ILE A 106 -1.97 14.49 22.20
C ILE A 106 -2.76 13.25 21.80
N LEU A 107 -2.48 12.11 22.45
CA LEU A 107 -3.16 10.88 22.11
C LEU A 107 -4.65 10.94 22.43
N ASN A 108 -5.02 11.50 23.58
CA ASN A 108 -6.42 11.73 23.95
C ASN A 108 -7.14 12.66 22.96
N ASP A 109 -6.49 13.73 22.51
CA ASP A 109 -7.07 14.66 21.53
C ASP A 109 -7.28 13.98 20.17
N VAL A 110 -6.32 13.14 19.71
CA VAL A 110 -6.47 12.35 18.50
C VAL A 110 -7.64 11.37 18.60
N LEU A 111 -7.78 10.67 19.75
CA LEU A 111 -8.88 9.73 19.99
C LEU A 111 -10.23 10.45 20.07
N ALA A 112 -10.30 11.59 20.76
CA ALA A 112 -11.50 12.42 20.79
C ALA A 112 -11.91 12.90 19.40
N HIS A 113 -10.94 13.18 18.53
CA HIS A 113 -11.20 13.53 17.13
C HIS A 113 -11.83 12.36 16.36
N LEU A 114 -11.32 11.12 16.51
CA LEU A 114 -11.94 9.94 15.88
C LEU A 114 -13.40 9.78 16.33
N ASP A 115 -13.67 9.98 17.63
CA ASP A 115 -15.02 9.88 18.17
C ASP A 115 -15.92 11.01 17.64
N ALA A 116 -15.41 12.23 17.47
CA ALA A 116 -16.15 13.32 16.86
C ALA A 116 -16.52 13.03 15.41
N TRP A 117 -15.57 12.46 14.62
CA TRP A 117 -15.86 12.04 13.25
C TRP A 117 -16.89 10.93 13.17
N SER A 118 -16.79 9.93 14.05
CA SER A 118 -17.77 8.85 14.14
C SER A 118 -19.16 9.38 14.53
N SER A 119 -19.21 10.31 15.50
CA SER A 119 -20.46 10.94 15.96
C SER A 119 -21.11 11.83 14.90
N ALA A 120 -20.32 12.35 13.95
CA ALA A 120 -20.83 13.08 12.78
C ALA A 120 -21.42 12.14 11.70
N GLY A 121 -21.50 10.82 11.97
CA GLY A 121 -22.12 9.84 11.07
C GLY A 121 -21.17 9.25 10.02
N ASN A 122 -19.85 9.47 10.14
CA ASN A 122 -18.88 8.88 9.23
C ASN A 122 -18.60 7.41 9.58
N ASN A 123 -18.38 6.60 8.57
CA ASN A 123 -17.98 5.20 8.72
C ASN A 123 -16.45 5.11 8.95
N ILE A 124 -16.01 5.32 10.19
CA ILE A 124 -14.59 5.37 10.52
C ILE A 124 -13.97 3.96 10.53
N ALA A 125 -13.00 3.74 9.64
CA ALA A 125 -12.22 2.51 9.56
C ALA A 125 -11.15 2.44 10.66
N GLY A 126 -10.49 3.57 10.93
CA GLY A 126 -9.41 3.62 11.91
C GLY A 126 -8.58 4.90 11.86
N LEU A 127 -7.47 4.83 12.58
CA LEU A 127 -6.41 5.85 12.62
C LEU A 127 -5.25 5.40 11.73
N GLN A 128 -4.76 6.29 10.87
CA GLN A 128 -3.48 6.10 10.18
C GLN A 128 -2.46 7.11 10.67
N ILE A 129 -1.26 6.64 11.00
CA ILE A 129 -0.12 7.51 11.31
C ILE A 129 0.76 7.60 10.06
N ASP A 130 0.90 8.82 9.55
CA ASP A 130 1.78 9.15 8.43
C ASP A 130 3.11 9.67 8.99
N PHE A 131 4.10 8.79 9.10
CA PHE A 131 5.42 9.09 9.63
C PHE A 131 6.51 8.51 8.75
N ASP A 132 7.40 9.39 8.29
CA ASP A 132 8.55 9.01 7.46
C ASP A 132 9.62 8.29 8.30
N ALA A 133 9.26 7.15 8.91
CA ALA A 133 10.17 6.33 9.68
C ALA A 133 11.27 5.77 8.77
N GLY A 134 12.52 6.08 9.09
CA GLY A 134 13.66 5.49 8.39
C GLY A 134 13.77 3.98 8.61
N THR A 135 14.63 3.32 7.83
CA THR A 135 14.86 1.86 7.91
C THR A 135 15.54 1.41 9.20
N LYS A 136 16.20 2.33 9.90
CA LYS A 136 16.85 2.08 11.19
C LYS A 136 15.89 2.45 12.32
N HIS A 137 15.96 1.67 13.41
CA HIS A 137 15.17 1.93 14.64
C HIS A 137 13.65 1.85 14.44
N LEU A 138 13.18 0.96 13.54
CA LEU A 138 11.75 0.68 13.41
C LEU A 138 11.14 0.11 14.68
N GLU A 139 11.93 -0.49 15.56
CA GLU A 139 11.53 -0.94 16.90
C GLU A 139 11.02 0.22 17.76
N ASN A 140 11.63 1.41 17.67
CA ASN A 140 11.15 2.61 18.38
C ASN A 140 9.79 3.07 17.85
N TYR A 141 9.63 3.01 16.52
CA TYR A 141 8.34 3.31 15.90
C TYR A 141 7.28 2.27 16.28
N ALA A 142 7.61 0.98 16.29
CA ALA A 142 6.71 -0.08 16.75
C ALA A 142 6.32 0.08 18.23
N ALA A 143 7.26 0.50 19.09
CA ALA A 143 6.98 0.79 20.50
C ALA A 143 6.01 1.98 20.67
N PHE A 144 6.20 3.04 19.89
CA PHE A 144 5.25 4.15 19.84
C PHE A 144 3.86 3.69 19.38
N LEU A 145 3.79 2.94 18.28
CA LEU A 145 2.51 2.42 17.76
C LEU A 145 1.83 1.47 18.74
N SER A 146 2.61 0.73 19.55
CA SER A 146 2.06 -0.12 20.61
C SER A 146 1.35 0.70 21.70
N LYS A 147 1.89 1.88 22.05
CA LYS A 147 1.21 2.81 22.97
C LYS A 147 -0.09 3.34 22.37
N VAL A 148 -0.06 3.73 21.09
CA VAL A 148 -1.26 4.16 20.35
C VAL A 148 -2.29 3.04 20.33
N ARG A 149 -1.89 1.80 19.98
CA ARG A 149 -2.76 0.63 19.91
C ARG A 149 -3.43 0.32 21.25
N ALA A 150 -2.69 0.44 22.34
CA ALA A 150 -3.19 0.16 23.68
C ALA A 150 -4.36 1.09 24.12
N GLN A 151 -4.40 2.30 23.60
CA GLN A 151 -5.44 3.29 23.91
C GLN A 151 -6.52 3.39 22.81
N LEU A 152 -6.21 2.95 21.58
CA LEU A 152 -7.16 2.99 20.48
C LEU A 152 -8.28 1.97 20.69
N PRO A 153 -9.56 2.40 20.72
CA PRO A 153 -10.69 1.48 20.85
C PRO A 153 -10.65 0.35 19.82
N SER A 154 -10.95 -0.88 20.24
CA SER A 154 -10.82 -2.10 19.42
C SER A 154 -11.67 -2.10 18.14
N ARG A 155 -12.69 -1.24 18.06
CA ARG A 155 -13.49 -1.02 16.84
C ARG A 155 -12.71 -0.33 15.72
N TYR A 156 -11.62 0.36 16.04
CA TYR A 156 -10.78 1.08 15.09
C TYR A 156 -9.53 0.30 14.75
N ARG A 157 -9.19 0.28 13.49
CA ARG A 157 -7.93 -0.26 12.98
C ARG A 157 -6.80 0.78 13.13
N LEU A 158 -5.56 0.32 13.24
CA LEU A 158 -4.36 1.14 13.21
C LEU A 158 -3.60 0.89 11.92
N GLY A 159 -3.45 1.90 11.10
CA GLY A 159 -2.64 1.87 9.88
C GLY A 159 -1.44 2.79 9.97
N VAL A 160 -0.49 2.57 9.08
CA VAL A 160 0.67 3.46 8.89
C VAL A 160 0.96 3.66 7.42
N THR A 161 1.61 4.78 7.07
CA THR A 161 2.35 4.87 5.83
C THR A 161 3.71 4.22 6.01
N GLY A 162 4.22 3.58 4.96
CA GLY A 162 5.52 2.94 4.95
C GLY A 162 6.35 3.42 3.78
N LEU A 163 7.67 3.55 3.99
CA LEU A 163 8.59 3.88 2.93
C LEU A 163 8.93 2.63 2.12
N LEU A 164 9.14 2.82 0.83
CA LEU A 164 9.45 1.73 -0.10
C LEU A 164 10.70 0.93 0.30
N ASP A 165 11.70 1.60 0.87
CA ASP A 165 12.97 1.02 1.27
C ASP A 165 12.89 0.12 2.52
N TRP A 166 11.77 0.11 3.25
CA TRP A 166 11.57 -0.83 4.37
C TRP A 166 11.72 -2.28 3.92
N SER A 167 11.22 -2.60 2.72
CA SER A 167 11.29 -3.95 2.17
C SER A 167 12.70 -4.44 1.86
N ALA A 168 13.66 -3.52 1.68
CA ALA A 168 15.01 -3.82 1.24
C ALA A 168 16.07 -3.64 2.32
N HIS A 169 15.88 -2.68 3.23
CA HIS A 169 16.93 -2.20 4.12
C HIS A 169 16.51 -2.13 5.59
N ALA A 170 15.22 -2.34 5.91
CA ALA A 170 14.80 -2.35 7.30
C ALA A 170 15.29 -3.59 8.03
N ASP A 171 15.52 -3.42 9.33
CA ASP A 171 15.79 -4.53 10.22
C ASP A 171 14.56 -5.47 10.30
N PRO A 172 14.75 -6.79 10.07
CA PRO A 172 13.64 -7.76 10.10
C PRO A 172 12.90 -7.81 11.43
N GLU A 173 13.59 -7.61 12.55
CA GLU A 173 12.98 -7.63 13.89
C GLU A 173 12.07 -6.40 14.08
N GLY A 174 12.54 -5.21 13.66
CA GLY A 174 11.74 -3.98 13.68
C GLY A 174 10.51 -4.06 12.78
N LEU A 175 10.62 -4.64 11.58
CA LEU A 175 9.49 -4.90 10.69
C LEU A 175 8.48 -5.86 11.30
N GLN A 176 8.95 -6.93 11.95
CA GLN A 176 8.08 -7.89 12.60
C GLN A 176 7.37 -7.28 13.82
N ALA A 177 8.07 -6.49 14.62
CA ALA A 177 7.48 -5.75 15.73
C ALA A 177 6.36 -4.81 15.25
N LEU A 178 6.59 -4.10 14.15
CA LEU A 178 5.59 -3.24 13.54
C LEU A 178 4.39 -4.05 13.02
N ALA A 179 4.64 -5.16 12.31
CA ALA A 179 3.60 -6.00 11.72
C ALA A 179 2.63 -6.62 12.74
N VAL A 180 3.06 -6.79 13.99
CA VAL A 180 2.21 -7.31 15.08
C VAL A 180 1.25 -6.23 15.62
N VAL A 181 1.62 -4.96 15.49
CA VAL A 181 0.90 -3.83 16.10
C VAL A 181 -0.09 -3.20 15.13
N VAL A 182 0.24 -3.14 13.83
CA VAL A 182 -0.59 -2.45 12.84
C VAL A 182 -1.47 -3.41 12.06
N ASP A 183 -2.62 -2.93 11.63
CA ASP A 183 -3.57 -3.69 10.81
C ASP A 183 -3.29 -3.54 9.32
N GLU A 184 -2.64 -2.44 8.92
CA GLU A 184 -2.37 -2.13 7.51
C GLU A 184 -1.17 -1.19 7.35
N VAL A 185 -0.39 -1.41 6.29
CA VAL A 185 0.67 -0.51 5.83
C VAL A 185 0.34 -0.02 4.41
N VAL A 186 0.32 1.29 4.19
CA VAL A 186 0.26 1.89 2.84
C VAL A 186 1.68 2.25 2.42
N VAL A 187 2.25 1.47 1.50
CA VAL A 187 3.64 1.65 1.04
C VAL A 187 3.67 2.64 -0.10
N GLN A 188 4.36 3.77 0.09
CA GLN A 188 4.48 4.84 -0.89
C GLN A 188 5.58 4.50 -1.91
N ILE A 189 5.23 4.49 -3.20
CA ILE A 189 6.20 4.31 -4.30
C ILE A 189 6.62 5.64 -4.93
N TYR A 190 6.39 6.74 -4.26
CA TYR A 190 6.69 8.07 -4.74
C TYR A 190 7.34 8.93 -3.64
N GLN A 191 8.02 9.97 -4.06
CA GLN A 191 8.55 11.01 -3.20
C GLN A 191 8.18 12.38 -3.77
N GLY A 192 7.49 13.19 -2.98
CA GLY A 192 6.95 14.45 -3.44
C GLY A 192 5.95 14.23 -4.60
N ARG A 193 6.29 14.69 -5.80
CA ARG A 193 5.46 14.56 -7.01
C ARG A 193 6.05 13.61 -8.07
N HIS A 194 6.98 12.76 -7.67
CA HIS A 194 7.69 11.87 -8.58
C HIS A 194 7.63 10.43 -8.09
N VAL A 195 7.35 9.51 -9.00
CA VAL A 195 7.47 8.06 -8.74
C VAL A 195 8.95 7.73 -8.54
N ILE A 196 9.26 6.89 -7.56
CA ILE A 196 10.63 6.47 -7.23
C ILE A 196 11.10 5.50 -8.34
N PRO A 197 12.20 5.78 -9.05
CA PRO A 197 12.72 4.88 -10.05
C PRO A 197 13.13 3.52 -9.45
N GLY A 198 12.84 2.42 -10.17
CA GLY A 198 13.23 1.07 -9.73
C GLY A 198 12.39 0.53 -8.56
N TYR A 199 11.22 1.10 -8.30
CA TYR A 199 10.31 0.65 -7.23
C TYR A 199 9.93 -0.84 -7.35
N GLU A 200 9.98 -1.40 -8.54
CA GLU A 200 9.61 -2.80 -8.83
C GLU A 200 10.47 -3.78 -8.05
N ASP A 201 11.77 -3.51 -7.92
CA ASP A 201 12.73 -4.34 -7.19
C ASP A 201 12.43 -4.36 -5.69
N TYR A 202 11.94 -3.24 -5.16
CA TYR A 202 11.52 -3.13 -3.76
C TYR A 202 10.20 -3.85 -3.52
N LEU A 203 9.24 -3.72 -4.44
CA LEU A 203 7.93 -4.35 -4.31
C LEU A 203 8.02 -5.88 -4.32
N ALA A 204 8.96 -6.46 -5.06
CA ALA A 204 9.21 -7.90 -5.04
C ALA A 204 9.54 -8.43 -3.64
N LYS A 205 10.14 -7.60 -2.79
CA LYS A 205 10.49 -7.94 -1.40
C LYS A 205 9.33 -7.71 -0.42
N LEU A 206 8.40 -6.81 -0.73
CA LEU A 206 7.22 -6.55 0.11
C LEU A 206 6.32 -7.77 0.28
N VAL A 207 6.33 -8.69 -0.68
CA VAL A 207 5.56 -9.94 -0.60
C VAL A 207 5.92 -10.75 0.65
N ALA A 208 7.11 -10.54 1.21
CA ALA A 208 7.56 -11.19 2.44
C ALA A 208 6.99 -10.55 3.72
N LEU A 209 6.40 -9.35 3.65
CA LEU A 209 5.75 -8.71 4.78
C LEU A 209 4.49 -9.50 5.16
N LYS A 210 4.42 -9.94 6.42
CA LYS A 210 3.27 -10.67 6.97
C LYS A 210 2.25 -9.75 7.63
N VAL A 211 2.01 -8.59 7.04
CA VAL A 211 1.01 -7.60 7.45
C VAL A 211 0.23 -7.18 6.21
N ASN A 212 -1.05 -6.87 6.36
CA ASN A 212 -1.81 -6.34 5.22
C ASN A 212 -1.17 -5.06 4.71
N PHE A 213 -0.97 -4.98 3.40
CA PHE A 213 -0.40 -3.79 2.79
C PHE A 213 -1.15 -3.37 1.52
N ARG A 214 -1.09 -2.08 1.25
CA ARG A 214 -1.53 -1.48 -0.01
C ARG A 214 -0.37 -0.72 -0.64
N ILE A 215 -0.44 -0.51 -1.94
CA ILE A 215 0.51 0.33 -2.65
C ILE A 215 -0.07 1.72 -2.80
N GLY A 216 0.65 2.71 -2.30
CA GLY A 216 0.34 4.12 -2.45
C GLY A 216 0.84 4.65 -3.80
N LEU A 217 -0.09 4.87 -4.73
CA LEU A 217 0.17 5.38 -6.07
C LEU A 217 0.01 6.89 -6.12
N LEU A 218 0.84 7.56 -6.91
CA LEU A 218 0.70 9.00 -7.15
C LEU A 218 -0.23 9.24 -8.35
N GLN A 219 -1.26 10.06 -8.20
CA GLN A 219 -2.12 10.47 -9.32
C GLN A 219 -1.28 11.09 -10.44
N GLY A 220 -1.47 10.60 -11.67
CA GLY A 220 -0.71 11.05 -12.84
C GLY A 220 0.73 10.52 -12.92
N GLY A 221 1.17 9.68 -11.97
CA GLY A 221 2.46 9.01 -12.03
C GLY A 221 2.44 7.77 -12.92
N ASP A 222 3.61 7.31 -13.34
CA ASP A 222 3.76 6.06 -14.08
C ASP A 222 3.70 4.86 -13.12
N TRP A 223 2.98 3.81 -13.52
CA TRP A 223 2.81 2.62 -12.73
C TRP A 223 2.88 1.36 -13.58
N VAL A 224 3.64 0.38 -13.11
CA VAL A 224 3.64 -1.00 -13.62
C VAL A 224 3.36 -1.92 -12.45
N ALA A 225 2.25 -2.65 -12.49
CA ALA A 225 1.91 -3.61 -11.45
C ALA A 225 2.80 -4.85 -11.54
N PRO A 226 3.67 -5.14 -10.56
CA PRO A 226 4.40 -6.40 -10.54
C PRO A 226 3.45 -7.57 -10.31
N GLN A 227 3.56 -8.61 -11.12
CA GLN A 227 2.74 -9.82 -11.00
C GLN A 227 2.85 -10.48 -9.61
N SER A 228 3.99 -10.32 -8.94
CA SER A 228 4.24 -10.87 -7.60
C SER A 228 3.28 -10.34 -6.53
N LEU A 229 2.74 -9.12 -6.68
CA LEU A 229 1.83 -8.52 -5.70
C LEU A 229 0.52 -9.30 -5.58
N GLU A 230 -0.06 -9.70 -6.72
CA GLU A 230 -1.36 -10.39 -6.77
C GLU A 230 -1.30 -11.76 -6.09
N ASN A 231 -0.12 -12.35 -5.99
CA ASN A 231 0.10 -13.64 -5.33
C ASN A 231 0.22 -13.54 -3.81
N SER A 232 0.31 -12.33 -3.24
CA SER A 232 0.43 -12.15 -1.79
C SER A 232 -0.95 -12.10 -1.13
N PRO A 233 -1.24 -12.95 -0.13
CA PRO A 233 -2.50 -12.91 0.61
C PRO A 233 -2.65 -11.64 1.45
N PHE A 234 -1.53 -10.93 1.67
CA PHE A 234 -1.48 -9.68 2.42
C PHE A 234 -1.69 -8.44 1.57
N PHE A 235 -1.59 -8.54 0.24
CA PHE A 235 -1.87 -7.42 -0.65
C PHE A 235 -3.36 -7.09 -0.67
N LYS A 236 -3.71 -5.82 -0.40
CA LYS A 236 -5.09 -5.31 -0.29
C LYS A 236 -5.43 -4.26 -1.35
N GLY A 237 -4.64 -4.19 -2.41
CA GLY A 237 -4.86 -3.27 -3.53
C GLY A 237 -4.13 -1.95 -3.39
N TYR A 238 -4.67 -0.92 -3.99
CA TYR A 238 -4.01 0.36 -4.19
C TYR A 238 -4.72 1.49 -3.46
N VAL A 239 -3.96 2.55 -3.13
CA VAL A 239 -4.48 3.82 -2.64
C VAL A 239 -3.88 4.93 -3.51
N VAL A 240 -4.72 5.73 -4.17
CA VAL A 240 -4.24 6.83 -5.01
C VAL A 240 -4.15 8.10 -4.19
N PHE A 241 -2.96 8.65 -4.10
CA PHE A 241 -2.70 9.96 -3.51
C PHE A 241 -3.08 11.04 -4.51
N LEU A 242 -4.20 11.72 -4.22
CA LEU A 242 -4.75 12.74 -5.10
C LEU A 242 -3.93 14.04 -5.03
N LEU A 243 -3.81 14.69 -6.17
CA LEU A 243 -3.11 15.96 -6.32
C LEU A 243 -4.05 17.00 -6.94
N ASN A 244 -3.86 18.25 -6.57
CA ASN A 244 -4.47 19.33 -7.33
C ASN A 244 -3.88 19.39 -8.75
N PRO A 245 -4.68 19.71 -9.77
CA PRO A 245 -4.18 19.95 -11.11
C PRO A 245 -3.00 20.93 -11.07
N LYS A 246 -2.03 20.73 -11.97
CA LYS A 246 -0.99 21.76 -12.15
C LYS A 246 -1.66 22.98 -12.75
N SER A 247 -1.58 24.10 -12.06
CA SER A 247 -1.90 25.43 -12.59
C SER A 247 -0.98 25.79 -13.76
#